data_6ed1ad85ea221501a20afbe770cccfb6
#
_entry.id   6ed1ad85ea221501a20afbe770cccfb6
#
_cell.length_a   1.000
_cell.length_b   1.000
_cell.length_c   1.000
_cell.angle_alpha   90.00
_cell.angle_beta   90.00
_cell.angle_gamma   90.00
#
_symmetry.space_group_name_H-M   'P 1'
#
loop_
_entity.id
_entity.type
_entity.pdbx_description
1 polymer ?
#
loop_
_entity_poly.entity_id
_entity_poly.type
_entity_poly.pdbx_seq_one_letter_code
_entity_poly.pdbx_strand_id
1 'polypeptide(L)'
;MVKTCCITGHRDMSEEQTEKIRPVLKEKIVKALDDGFVKFMSSFTVNVDRAFAEIVLELKKDHPEIQMSAVIPYRNKLNRMNEQEDIKALLDSCDDITVLKEDYQPNIYVERNRYLAEHSDRAIIAYDGREKGATVNMIRQIHRRQKEMQEIPVGLEIRL
;
A
#
# COMPACT_ATOMS: atom_id res chain seq x y z
N MET A 1 6.17 -8.06 19.61
CA MET A 1 5.25 -7.10 19.01
C MET A 1 5.13 -7.35 17.51
N VAL A 2 3.93 -7.22 16.99
CA VAL A 2 3.69 -7.38 15.56
C VAL A 2 4.17 -6.14 14.82
N LYS A 3 5.06 -6.34 13.84
CA LYS A 3 5.54 -5.25 12.98
C LYS A 3 4.68 -5.19 11.71
N THR A 4 4.31 -3.99 11.33
CA THR A 4 3.40 -3.74 10.21
C THR A 4 4.09 -2.94 9.11
N CYS A 5 3.93 -3.40 7.86
CA CYS A 5 4.47 -2.76 6.66
C CYS A 5 3.30 -2.33 5.76
N CYS A 6 3.34 -1.10 5.28
CA CYS A 6 2.32 -0.60 4.34
C CYS A 6 2.93 -0.19 3.01
N ILE A 7 2.06 0.10 2.06
CA ILE A 7 2.42 0.48 0.69
C ILE A 7 1.76 1.80 0.32
N THR A 8 2.47 2.61 -0.45
CA THR A 8 1.92 3.81 -1.06
C THR A 8 2.57 4.03 -2.42
N GLY A 9 1.82 4.57 -3.36
CA GLY A 9 2.32 4.95 -4.67
C GLY A 9 1.42 6.00 -5.29
N HIS A 10 1.81 6.47 -6.47
CA HIS A 10 1.07 7.51 -7.18
C HIS A 10 -0.20 6.95 -7.81
N ARG A 11 -1.28 7.75 -7.73
CA ARG A 11 -2.56 7.40 -8.33
C ARG A 11 -2.46 7.24 -9.85
N ASP A 12 -1.60 8.01 -10.48
CA ASP A 12 -1.45 8.01 -11.94
C ASP A 12 -0.38 7.04 -12.46
N MET A 13 0.15 6.17 -11.60
CA MET A 13 1.02 5.10 -12.07
C MET A 13 0.22 4.17 -12.97
N SER A 14 0.76 3.91 -14.18
CA SER A 14 0.15 2.98 -15.12
C SER A 14 0.38 1.52 -14.69
N GLU A 15 -0.36 0.61 -15.29
CA GLU A 15 -0.11 -0.82 -15.10
C GLU A 15 1.28 -1.21 -15.59
N GLU A 16 1.75 -0.60 -16.69
CA GLU A 16 3.08 -0.84 -17.22
C GLU A 16 4.16 -0.43 -16.22
N GLN A 17 4.04 0.76 -15.65
CA GLN A 17 4.99 1.23 -14.63
C GLN A 17 4.96 0.34 -13.39
N THR A 18 3.78 -0.11 -12.99
CA THR A 18 3.63 -1.01 -11.85
C THR A 18 4.30 -2.35 -12.12
N GLU A 19 4.11 -2.90 -13.33
CA GLU A 19 4.75 -4.18 -13.68
C GLU A 19 6.28 -4.07 -13.74
N LYS A 20 6.81 -2.92 -14.17
CA LYS A 20 8.25 -2.70 -14.18
C LYS A 20 8.86 -2.74 -12.79
N ILE A 21 8.18 -2.22 -11.78
CA ILE A 21 8.71 -2.21 -10.41
C ILE A 21 8.32 -3.44 -9.60
N ARG A 22 7.45 -4.30 -10.14
CA ARG A 22 6.96 -5.48 -9.43
C ARG A 22 8.07 -6.36 -8.84
N PRO A 23 9.16 -6.67 -9.58
CA PRO A 23 10.26 -7.46 -8.98
C PRO A 23 10.91 -6.76 -7.78
N VAL A 24 11.12 -5.45 -7.86
CA VAL A 24 11.68 -4.68 -6.75
C VAL A 24 10.71 -4.63 -5.58
N LEU A 25 9.43 -4.46 -5.86
CA LEU A 25 8.38 -4.49 -4.85
C LEU A 25 8.39 -5.83 -4.09
N LYS A 26 8.50 -6.93 -4.82
CA LYS A 26 8.59 -8.25 -4.21
C LYS A 26 9.82 -8.38 -3.32
N GLU A 27 10.99 -7.88 -3.79
CA GLU A 27 12.20 -7.88 -2.97
C GLU A 27 12.00 -7.13 -1.65
N LYS A 28 11.32 -5.98 -1.70
CA LYS A 28 11.06 -5.19 -0.50
C LYS A 28 10.11 -5.91 0.47
N ILE A 29 9.12 -6.61 -0.06
CA ILE A 29 8.18 -7.39 0.76
C ILE A 29 8.90 -8.57 1.41
N VAL A 30 9.71 -9.30 0.63
CA VAL A 30 10.50 -10.43 1.16
C VAL A 30 11.47 -9.94 2.22
N LYS A 31 12.12 -8.78 1.98
CA LYS A 31 12.99 -8.17 2.97
C LYS A 31 12.24 -7.86 4.27
N ALA A 32 11.02 -7.36 4.16
CA ALA A 32 10.20 -7.10 5.35
C ALA A 32 9.92 -8.41 6.12
N LEU A 33 9.59 -9.49 5.43
CA LEU A 33 9.41 -10.79 6.07
C LEU A 33 10.68 -11.24 6.79
N ASP A 34 11.83 -11.10 6.13
CA ASP A 34 13.12 -11.47 6.73
C ASP A 34 13.43 -10.62 7.97
N ASP A 35 12.97 -9.38 7.99
CA ASP A 35 13.15 -8.46 9.12
C ASP A 35 12.10 -8.66 10.23
N GLY A 36 11.22 -9.63 10.08
CA GLY A 36 10.23 -9.98 11.12
C GLY A 36 8.87 -9.33 10.97
N PHE A 37 8.60 -8.68 9.84
CA PHE A 37 7.27 -8.12 9.57
C PHE A 37 6.31 -9.24 9.18
N VAL A 38 5.14 -9.27 9.80
CA VAL A 38 4.11 -10.27 9.50
C VAL A 38 2.79 -9.65 9.08
N LYS A 39 2.55 -8.37 9.40
CA LYS A 39 1.33 -7.69 9.01
C LYS A 39 1.62 -6.70 7.87
N PHE A 40 0.75 -6.73 6.87
CA PHE A 40 0.87 -5.88 5.68
C PHE A 40 -0.45 -5.16 5.45
N MET A 41 -0.37 -3.86 5.12
CA MET A 41 -1.57 -3.04 4.88
C MET A 41 -1.54 -2.41 3.50
N SER A 42 -2.69 -2.41 2.83
CA SER A 42 -2.89 -1.76 1.53
C SER A 42 -4.26 -1.11 1.49
N SER A 43 -4.37 0.04 0.82
CA SER A 43 -5.66 0.70 0.64
C SER A 43 -6.36 0.36 -0.67
N PHE A 44 -5.72 -0.40 -1.55
CA PHE A 44 -6.32 -0.89 -2.81
C PHE A 44 -6.78 0.23 -3.75
N THR A 45 -6.28 1.46 -3.57
CA THR A 45 -6.77 2.62 -4.32
C THR A 45 -6.03 2.85 -5.63
N VAL A 46 -4.80 2.34 -5.76
CA VAL A 46 -3.98 2.52 -6.96
C VAL A 46 -3.35 1.18 -7.37
N ASN A 47 -2.80 1.14 -8.59
CA ASN A 47 -2.25 -0.10 -9.15
C ASN A 47 -1.17 -0.74 -8.28
N VAL A 48 -0.26 0.05 -7.70
CA VAL A 48 0.80 -0.50 -6.86
C VAL A 48 0.25 -1.10 -5.57
N ASP A 49 -0.83 -0.54 -5.03
CA ASP A 49 -1.49 -1.07 -3.84
C ASP A 49 -2.00 -2.49 -4.09
N ARG A 50 -2.56 -2.72 -5.28
CA ARG A 50 -3.09 -4.03 -5.67
C ARG A 50 -1.96 -5.02 -5.93
N ALA A 51 -0.91 -4.58 -6.62
CA ALA A 51 0.27 -5.42 -6.87
C ALA A 51 0.88 -5.89 -5.55
N PHE A 52 0.99 -4.97 -4.58
CA PHE A 52 1.47 -5.29 -3.23
C PHE A 52 0.61 -6.38 -2.58
N ALA A 53 -0.71 -6.21 -2.61
CA ALA A 53 -1.63 -7.18 -2.03
C ALA A 53 -1.53 -8.55 -2.71
N GLU A 54 -1.43 -8.57 -4.04
CA GLU A 54 -1.25 -9.81 -4.80
C GLU A 54 0.02 -10.55 -4.37
N ILE A 55 1.13 -9.83 -4.25
CA ILE A 55 2.42 -10.41 -3.84
C ILE A 55 2.34 -10.96 -2.42
N VAL A 56 1.80 -10.16 -1.49
CA VAL A 56 1.67 -10.56 -0.09
C VAL A 56 0.80 -11.82 0.04
N LEU A 57 -0.33 -11.85 -0.64
CA LEU A 57 -1.24 -13.01 -0.59
C LEU A 57 -0.62 -14.25 -1.23
N GLU A 58 0.18 -14.07 -2.28
CA GLU A 58 0.92 -15.19 -2.87
C GLU A 58 1.95 -15.75 -1.88
N LEU A 59 2.70 -14.88 -1.22
CA LEU A 59 3.68 -15.28 -0.20
C LEU A 59 3.01 -15.93 1.01
N LYS A 60 1.80 -15.53 1.33
CA LYS A 60 1.06 -16.10 2.46
C LYS A 60 0.83 -17.60 2.31
N LYS A 61 0.77 -18.11 1.09
CA LYS A 61 0.60 -19.55 0.85
C LYS A 61 1.73 -20.37 1.48
N ASP A 62 2.96 -19.82 1.46
CA ASP A 62 4.12 -20.46 2.05
C ASP A 62 4.47 -19.92 3.45
N HIS A 63 3.84 -18.81 3.84
CA HIS A 63 4.06 -18.14 5.12
C HIS A 63 2.71 -17.84 5.77
N PRO A 64 2.04 -18.86 6.33
CA PRO A 64 0.66 -18.71 6.84
C PRO A 64 0.52 -17.71 8.00
N GLU A 65 1.63 -17.32 8.64
CA GLU A 65 1.63 -16.30 9.68
C GLU A 65 1.37 -14.89 9.16
N ILE A 66 1.49 -14.67 7.83
CA ILE A 66 1.25 -13.36 7.23
C ILE A 66 -0.21 -12.95 7.43
N GLN A 67 -0.41 -11.68 7.80
CA GLN A 67 -1.72 -11.04 7.88
C GLN A 67 -1.79 -9.92 6.87
N MET A 68 -2.83 -9.91 6.04
CA MET A 68 -3.07 -8.87 5.05
C MET A 68 -4.30 -8.07 5.45
N SER A 69 -4.15 -6.76 5.63
CA SER A 69 -5.24 -5.85 6.01
C SER A 69 -5.52 -4.87 4.90
N ALA A 70 -6.80 -4.68 4.58
CA ALA A 70 -7.26 -3.65 3.66
C ALA A 70 -7.70 -2.43 4.47
N VAL A 71 -7.24 -1.24 4.08
CA VAL A 71 -7.61 0.02 4.72
C VAL A 71 -8.26 0.92 3.67
N ILE A 72 -9.57 0.96 3.67
CA ILE A 72 -10.36 1.62 2.63
C ILE A 72 -10.79 3.00 3.11
N PRO A 73 -10.61 4.06 2.30
CA PRO A 73 -10.90 5.42 2.76
C PRO A 73 -12.36 5.67 3.16
N TYR A 74 -13.33 5.16 2.37
CA TYR A 74 -14.74 5.38 2.67
C TYR A 74 -15.62 4.26 2.10
N ARG A 75 -16.83 4.13 2.65
CA ARG A 75 -17.71 2.99 2.40
C ARG A 75 -18.06 2.78 0.92
N ASN A 76 -18.44 3.84 0.23
CA ASN A 76 -18.84 3.70 -1.16
C ASN A 76 -17.70 3.25 -2.07
N LYS A 77 -16.46 3.58 -1.72
CA LYS A 77 -15.30 3.09 -2.45
C LYS A 77 -15.18 1.57 -2.32
N LEU A 78 -15.38 1.05 -1.11
CA LEU A 78 -15.39 -0.39 -0.89
C LEU A 78 -16.50 -1.06 -1.70
N ASN A 79 -17.68 -0.47 -1.73
CA ASN A 79 -18.80 -1.01 -2.49
C ASN A 79 -18.46 -1.11 -3.98
N ARG A 80 -17.83 -0.08 -4.54
CA ARG A 80 -17.40 -0.08 -5.94
C ARG A 80 -16.30 -1.11 -6.21
N MET A 81 -15.38 -1.28 -5.28
CA MET A 81 -14.33 -2.30 -5.38
C MET A 81 -14.92 -3.70 -5.41
N ASN A 82 -15.96 -3.95 -4.62
CA ASN A 82 -16.64 -5.24 -4.58
C ASN A 82 -17.42 -5.57 -5.86
N GLU A 83 -17.65 -4.58 -6.72
CA GLU A 83 -18.28 -4.80 -8.02
C GLU A 83 -17.31 -5.33 -9.07
N GLN A 84 -16.00 -5.27 -8.81
CA GLN A 84 -14.96 -5.78 -9.69
C GLN A 84 -14.48 -7.12 -9.15
N GLU A 85 -14.68 -8.19 -9.92
CA GLU A 85 -14.41 -9.56 -9.48
C GLU A 85 -12.97 -9.79 -8.99
N ASP A 86 -11.98 -9.26 -9.71
CA ASP A 86 -10.57 -9.43 -9.36
C ASP A 86 -10.22 -8.73 -8.05
N ILE A 87 -10.72 -7.52 -7.84
CA ILE A 87 -10.47 -6.77 -6.61
C ILE A 87 -11.22 -7.40 -5.44
N LYS A 88 -12.47 -7.80 -5.68
CA LYS A 88 -13.27 -8.48 -4.66
C LYS A 88 -12.57 -9.74 -4.17
N ALA A 89 -12.00 -10.52 -5.08
CA ALA A 89 -11.27 -11.74 -4.70
C ALA A 89 -10.08 -11.42 -3.79
N LEU A 90 -9.35 -10.34 -4.08
CA LEU A 90 -8.24 -9.91 -3.21
C LEU A 90 -8.75 -9.47 -1.85
N LEU A 91 -9.83 -8.69 -1.82
CA LEU A 91 -10.42 -8.21 -0.57
C LEU A 91 -10.95 -9.36 0.28
N ASP A 92 -11.59 -10.33 -0.35
CA ASP A 92 -12.09 -11.52 0.36
C ASP A 92 -10.97 -12.37 0.95
N SER A 93 -9.77 -12.26 0.40
CA SER A 93 -8.59 -12.99 0.90
C SER A 93 -7.87 -12.25 2.03
N CYS A 94 -8.26 -11.01 2.34
CA CYS A 94 -7.67 -10.26 3.44
C CYS A 94 -8.16 -10.78 4.79
N ASP A 95 -7.32 -10.66 5.80
CA ASP A 95 -7.67 -11.06 7.17
C ASP A 95 -8.66 -10.09 7.80
N ASP A 96 -8.56 -8.81 7.45
CA ASP A 96 -9.53 -7.82 7.90
C ASP A 96 -9.64 -6.66 6.90
N ILE A 97 -10.73 -5.92 7.00
CA ILE A 97 -11.01 -4.73 6.18
C ILE A 97 -11.45 -3.62 7.12
N THR A 98 -10.74 -2.50 7.10
CA THR A 98 -11.09 -1.31 7.86
C THR A 98 -11.59 -0.24 6.90
N VAL A 99 -12.75 0.33 7.17
CA VAL A 99 -13.30 1.47 6.43
C VAL A 99 -13.18 2.69 7.33
N LEU A 100 -12.41 3.70 6.90
CA LEU A 100 -12.09 4.83 7.76
C LEU A 100 -13.24 5.79 7.97
N LYS A 101 -14.04 6.04 6.92
CA LYS A 101 -15.19 6.96 6.98
C LYS A 101 -16.38 6.34 6.25
N GLU A 102 -17.57 6.66 6.69
CA GLU A 102 -18.77 6.22 5.97
C GLU A 102 -18.95 7.02 4.68
N ASP A 103 -18.68 8.33 4.73
CA ASP A 103 -18.87 9.22 3.59
C ASP A 103 -17.55 9.80 3.09
N TYR A 104 -17.50 10.13 1.80
CA TYR A 104 -16.37 10.83 1.20
C TYR A 104 -16.22 12.23 1.81
N GLN A 105 -14.98 12.64 2.05
CA GLN A 105 -14.61 13.96 2.53
C GLN A 105 -13.42 14.48 1.74
N PRO A 106 -13.28 15.81 1.54
CA PRO A 106 -12.21 16.36 0.70
C PRO A 106 -10.79 15.97 1.10
N ASN A 107 -10.53 15.77 2.39
CA ASN A 107 -9.20 15.41 2.89
C ASN A 107 -9.07 13.92 3.21
N ILE A 108 -9.94 13.08 2.64
CA ILE A 108 -10.02 11.65 3.00
C ILE A 108 -8.69 10.91 2.76
N TYR A 109 -7.95 11.25 1.71
CA TYR A 109 -6.69 10.58 1.39
C TYR A 109 -5.55 11.01 2.31
N VAL A 110 -5.59 12.24 2.83
CA VAL A 110 -4.65 12.67 3.87
C VAL A 110 -4.92 11.90 5.16
N GLU A 111 -6.18 11.70 5.51
CA GLU A 111 -6.55 10.91 6.68
C GLU A 111 -6.19 9.44 6.53
N ARG A 112 -6.34 8.87 5.32
CA ARG A 112 -5.89 7.52 5.02
C ARG A 112 -4.38 7.41 5.22
N ASN A 113 -3.62 8.37 4.71
CA ASN A 113 -2.17 8.40 4.88
C ASN A 113 -1.78 8.47 6.36
N ARG A 114 -2.48 9.28 7.13
CA ARG A 114 -2.22 9.38 8.58
C ARG A 114 -2.45 8.04 9.26
N TYR A 115 -3.55 7.37 8.94
CA TYR A 115 -3.84 6.05 9.49
C TYR A 115 -2.72 5.06 9.18
N LEU A 116 -2.32 4.97 7.90
CA LEU A 116 -1.25 4.06 7.50
C LEU A 116 0.07 4.38 8.22
N ALA A 117 0.42 5.67 8.32
CA ALA A 117 1.65 6.09 8.98
C ALA A 117 1.64 5.79 10.49
N GLU A 118 0.49 5.99 11.14
CA GLU A 118 0.35 5.72 12.56
C GLU A 118 0.39 4.24 12.91
N HIS A 119 -0.17 3.40 12.03
CA HIS A 119 -0.33 1.96 12.29
C HIS A 119 0.73 1.09 11.62
N SER A 120 1.74 1.71 11.01
CA SER A 120 2.84 0.99 10.37
C SER A 120 4.15 1.23 11.09
N ASP A 121 5.09 0.31 10.93
CA ASP A 121 6.47 0.46 11.38
C ASP A 121 7.39 0.75 10.20
N ARG A 122 7.00 0.34 9.01
CA ARG A 122 7.73 0.56 7.75
C ARG A 122 6.74 0.87 6.64
N ALA A 123 7.09 1.80 5.75
CA ALA A 123 6.34 2.09 4.54
C ALA A 123 7.21 1.81 3.32
N ILE A 124 6.67 1.07 2.37
CA ILE A 124 7.27 0.94 1.04
C ILE A 124 6.57 1.99 0.17
N ILE A 125 7.34 2.86 -0.47
CA ILE A 125 6.78 3.98 -1.22
C ILE A 125 7.33 4.00 -2.64
N ALA A 126 6.44 3.82 -3.62
CA ALA A 126 6.78 3.98 -5.03
C ALA A 126 6.68 5.48 -5.36
N TYR A 127 7.81 6.09 -5.70
CA TYR A 127 7.91 7.54 -5.77
C TYR A 127 8.70 7.99 -7.01
N ASP A 128 8.16 8.98 -7.73
CA ASP A 128 8.75 9.49 -8.96
C ASP A 128 9.50 10.82 -8.79
N GLY A 129 9.60 11.34 -7.58
CA GLY A 129 10.31 12.58 -7.29
C GLY A 129 9.48 13.84 -7.38
N ARG A 130 8.17 13.75 -7.63
CA ARG A 130 7.30 14.94 -7.70
C ARG A 130 7.27 15.67 -6.36
N GLU A 131 6.97 16.97 -6.41
CA GLU A 131 7.01 17.83 -5.23
C GLU A 131 5.69 17.94 -4.46
N LYS A 132 4.57 17.52 -5.06
CA LYS A 132 3.24 17.68 -4.50
C LYS A 132 2.41 16.41 -4.68
N GLY A 133 1.41 16.23 -3.84
CA GLY A 133 0.41 15.18 -3.96
C GLY A 133 0.34 14.28 -2.74
N ALA A 134 -0.54 13.28 -2.82
CA ALA A 134 -0.80 12.37 -1.70
C ALA A 134 0.43 11.56 -1.30
N THR A 135 1.24 11.14 -2.27
CA THR A 135 2.47 10.38 -1.97
C THR A 135 3.47 11.22 -1.20
N VAL A 136 3.64 12.51 -1.58
CA VAL A 136 4.51 13.43 -0.85
C VAL A 136 3.99 13.65 0.57
N ASN A 137 2.68 13.79 0.72
CA ASN A 137 2.06 13.89 2.05
C ASN A 137 2.39 12.66 2.89
N MET A 138 2.30 11.46 2.30
CA MET A 138 2.64 10.21 3.00
C MET A 138 4.09 10.19 3.46
N ILE A 139 5.02 10.61 2.59
CA ILE A 139 6.44 10.68 2.94
C ILE A 139 6.65 11.59 4.16
N ARG A 140 5.99 12.75 4.17
CA ARG A 140 6.06 13.68 5.30
C ARG A 140 5.49 13.05 6.58
N GLN A 141 4.38 12.32 6.47
CA GLN A 141 3.77 11.64 7.61
C GLN A 141 4.71 10.61 8.21
N ILE A 142 5.38 9.83 7.37
CA ILE A 142 6.34 8.82 7.79
C ILE A 142 7.56 9.45 8.47
N HIS A 143 8.14 10.50 7.86
CA HIS A 143 9.29 11.20 8.43
C HIS A 143 8.96 11.86 9.76
N ARG A 144 7.80 12.50 9.86
CA ARG A 144 7.36 13.16 11.09
C ARG A 144 7.27 12.18 12.26
N ARG A 145 6.90 10.93 11.98
CA ARG A 145 6.76 9.88 12.99
C ARG A 145 7.99 9.03 13.14
N GLN A 146 9.06 9.35 12.41
CA GLN A 146 10.33 8.62 12.47
C GLN A 146 10.17 7.12 12.18
N LYS A 147 9.26 6.78 11.27
CA LYS A 147 9.06 5.41 10.82
C LYS A 147 10.04 5.07 9.70
N GLU A 148 10.30 3.77 9.50
CA GLU A 148 11.14 3.32 8.39
C GLU A 148 10.46 3.55 7.06
N MET A 149 11.25 3.92 6.05
CA MET A 149 10.77 4.12 4.69
C MET A 149 11.70 3.43 3.71
N GLN A 150 11.13 2.67 2.78
CA GLN A 150 11.87 2.10 1.67
C GLN A 150 11.28 2.60 0.38
N GLU A 151 12.07 3.37 -0.36
CA GLU A 151 11.64 3.98 -1.60
C GLU A 151 11.90 3.06 -2.79
N ILE A 152 10.93 2.98 -3.69
CA ILE A 152 11.11 2.35 -5.00
C ILE A 152 11.01 3.46 -6.04
N PRO A 153 12.11 3.81 -6.73
CA PRO A 153 12.07 4.85 -7.75
C PRO A 153 11.20 4.45 -8.94
N VAL A 154 10.39 5.38 -9.41
CA VAL A 154 9.49 5.18 -10.55
C VAL A 154 9.81 6.20 -11.62
N GLY A 155 9.88 5.76 -12.87
CA GLY A 155 10.03 6.66 -14.00
C GLY A 155 11.40 7.30 -14.15
N LEU A 156 12.40 6.86 -13.41
CA LEU A 156 13.75 7.43 -13.50
C LEU A 156 14.39 7.21 -14.86
N GLU A 157 14.11 6.10 -15.50
CA GLU A 157 14.64 5.79 -16.84
C GLU A 157 14.16 6.77 -17.90
N ILE A 158 13.07 7.51 -17.65
CA ILE A 158 12.55 8.50 -18.57
C ILE A 158 13.32 9.82 -18.45
N ARG A 159 14.01 10.03 -17.36
CA ARG A 159 14.76 11.25 -17.06
C ARG A 159 16.20 11.22 -17.53
N LEU A 160 16.63 10.05 -17.93
CA LEU A 160 18.00 9.84 -18.45
C LEU A 160 18.05 10.15 -19.93
#